data_120dea33660691ede60537c0c4d2a9ac
#
_entry.id   120dea33660691ede60537c0c4d2a9ac
#
_cell.length_a   1.000
_cell.length_b   1.000
_cell.length_c   1.000
_cell.angle_alpha   90.00
_cell.angle_beta   90.00
_cell.angle_gamma   90.00
#
_symmetry.space_group_name_H-M   'P 1'
#
loop_
_entity.id
_entity.type
_entity.pdbx_description
1 polymer ?
#
loop_
_entity_poly.entity_id
_entity_poly.type
_entity_poly.pdbx_seq_one_letter_code
_entity_poly.pdbx_strand_id
1 'polypeptide(L)'
;MCIRDRSDYKKKTLTDGFFGTVDAKVGGRNRSDTIHVYIPKKKEKYQVNYVAKNETADDIYQYDYLKIRDKYSVYFGGNQSLVEVKTDSKSKRKLLVVQDSYAHCFIPFTLHDFKEVDFVDLRYYSESLKEYMEKGDYTDVLFLYNAAGFAEDNSLIKLGN
;
A
#
# COMPACT_ATOMS: atom_id res chain seq x y z
N MET A 1 20.81 5.59 -7.39
CA MET A 1 19.43 5.60 -6.87
C MET A 1 18.92 7.02 -7.03
N CYS A 2 18.06 7.26 -8.01
CA CYS A 2 17.43 8.58 -8.16
C CYS A 2 16.30 8.66 -7.15
N ILE A 3 16.53 9.37 -6.06
CA ILE A 3 15.46 9.70 -5.13
C ILE A 3 14.53 10.65 -5.89
N ARG A 4 13.31 10.22 -6.14
CA ARG A 4 12.31 11.08 -6.76
C ARG A 4 11.94 12.19 -5.79
N ASP A 5 12.11 13.43 -6.23
CA ASP A 5 11.76 14.57 -5.39
C ASP A 5 10.23 14.69 -5.28
N ARG A 6 9.75 15.20 -4.15
CA ARG A 6 8.35 15.56 -3.94
C ARG A 6 7.83 16.52 -5.02
N SER A 7 8.73 17.31 -5.63
CA SER A 7 8.43 18.17 -6.77
C SER A 7 7.95 17.42 -8.02
N ASP A 8 8.22 16.12 -8.15
CA ASP A 8 7.76 15.30 -9.28
C ASP A 8 6.29 14.88 -9.17
N TYR A 9 5.66 15.17 -8.06
CA TYR A 9 4.27 14.84 -7.80
C TYR A 9 3.39 16.08 -7.71
N LYS A 10 2.13 15.92 -8.09
CA LYS A 10 1.05 16.88 -7.81
C LYS A 10 0.30 16.39 -6.57
N LYS A 11 0.33 17.17 -5.50
CA LYS A 11 -0.48 16.94 -4.31
C LYS A 11 -1.94 17.25 -4.64
N LYS A 12 -2.84 16.31 -4.37
CA LYS A 12 -4.30 16.48 -4.48
C LYS A 12 -4.94 16.16 -3.13
N THR A 13 -5.70 17.10 -2.59
CA THR A 13 -6.56 16.89 -1.43
C THR A 13 -7.80 16.12 -1.85
N LEU A 14 -8.12 15.04 -1.16
CA LEU A 14 -9.30 14.21 -1.45
C LEU A 14 -10.45 14.49 -0.48
N THR A 15 -10.15 14.70 0.79
CA THR A 15 -11.14 14.98 1.84
C THR A 15 -10.46 15.64 3.03
N ASP A 16 -11.20 16.49 3.74
CA ASP A 16 -10.84 17.13 5.00
C ASP A 16 -11.61 16.58 6.20
N GLY A 17 -12.51 15.63 5.97
CA GLY A 17 -13.33 14.98 6.98
C GLY A 17 -12.90 13.54 7.27
N PHE A 18 -11.60 13.29 7.42
CA PHE A 18 -11.08 11.97 7.79
C PHE A 18 -10.88 11.89 9.31
N PHE A 19 -11.41 10.83 9.90
CA PHE A 19 -11.18 10.46 11.29
C PHE A 19 -10.51 9.08 11.28
N GLY A 20 -9.29 9.00 11.80
CA GLY A 20 -8.55 7.75 11.85
C GLY A 20 -9.24 6.67 12.68
N THR A 21 -8.85 5.43 12.49
CA THR A 21 -9.43 4.27 13.17
C THR A 21 -9.38 4.38 14.70
N VAL A 22 -8.34 5.01 15.25
CA VAL A 22 -8.17 5.20 16.69
C VAL A 22 -9.22 6.19 17.21
N ASP A 23 -9.42 7.32 16.54
CA ASP A 23 -10.44 8.32 16.91
C ASP A 23 -11.85 7.71 16.86
N ALA A 24 -12.10 6.86 15.85
CA ALA A 24 -13.36 6.14 15.73
C ALA A 24 -13.63 5.16 16.89
N LYS A 25 -12.60 4.61 17.52
CA LYS A 25 -12.71 3.69 18.66
C LYS A 25 -12.91 4.39 19.99
N VAL A 26 -12.25 5.54 20.19
CA VAL A 26 -12.34 6.29 21.45
C VAL A 26 -13.53 7.25 21.52
N GLY A 27 -14.29 7.36 20.43
CA GLY A 27 -15.44 8.27 20.37
C GLY A 27 -15.04 9.74 20.47
N GLY A 28 -13.80 10.06 20.11
CA GLY A 28 -13.26 11.40 20.17
C GLY A 28 -14.03 12.35 19.25
N ARG A 29 -14.20 13.59 19.70
CA ARG A 29 -14.67 14.71 18.86
C ARG A 29 -13.48 15.56 18.45
N ASN A 30 -12.39 14.88 18.08
CA ASN A 30 -11.15 15.55 17.75
C ASN A 30 -11.24 16.21 16.36
N ARG A 31 -10.24 16.99 16.06
CA ARG A 31 -10.13 17.67 14.78
C ARG A 31 -9.97 16.63 13.67
N SER A 32 -10.77 16.76 12.61
CA SER A 32 -10.63 15.93 11.42
C SER A 32 -9.27 16.15 10.76
N ASP A 33 -8.75 15.10 10.18
CA ASP A 33 -7.54 15.12 9.37
C ASP A 33 -7.89 15.17 7.87
N THR A 34 -6.88 15.34 7.04
CA THR A 34 -7.01 15.50 5.60
C THR A 34 -6.27 14.40 4.88
N ILE A 35 -6.94 13.71 3.96
CA ILE A 35 -6.27 12.75 3.07
C ILE A 35 -5.78 13.47 1.82
N HIS A 36 -4.49 13.33 1.57
CA HIS A 36 -3.84 13.81 0.37
C HIS A 36 -3.28 12.66 -0.43
N VAL A 37 -3.43 12.68 -1.74
CA VAL A 37 -2.70 11.77 -2.64
C VAL A 37 -1.66 12.54 -3.44
N TYR A 38 -0.63 11.83 -3.83
CA TYR A 38 0.46 12.37 -4.63
C TYR A 38 0.48 11.68 -5.99
N ILE A 39 0.07 12.41 -7.02
CA ILE A 39 -0.08 11.91 -8.37
C ILE A 39 1.19 12.27 -9.15
N PRO A 40 1.89 11.32 -9.78
CA PRO A 40 3.03 11.62 -10.62
C PRO A 40 2.69 12.64 -11.71
N LYS A 41 3.53 13.67 -11.89
CA LYS A 41 3.36 14.65 -12.97
C LYS A 41 3.53 14.00 -14.35
N LYS A 42 4.45 13.05 -14.46
CA LYS A 42 4.58 12.20 -15.64
C LYS A 42 3.57 11.07 -15.53
N LYS A 43 2.76 10.91 -16.57
CA LYS A 43 1.75 9.83 -16.61
C LYS A 43 2.44 8.47 -16.51
N GLU A 44 2.03 7.68 -15.56
CA GLU A 44 2.44 6.31 -15.32
C GLU A 44 1.23 5.38 -15.53
N LYS A 45 1.50 4.16 -15.92
CA LYS A 45 0.47 3.13 -16.10
C LYS A 45 0.69 2.05 -15.05
N TYR A 46 -0.40 1.62 -14.46
CA TYR A 46 -0.41 0.56 -13.47
C TYR A 46 -1.37 -0.55 -13.90
N GLN A 47 -1.04 -1.76 -13.51
CA GLN A 47 -1.94 -2.89 -13.51
C GLN A 47 -1.92 -3.45 -12.09
N VAL A 48 -2.98 -3.24 -11.35
CA VAL A 48 -3.15 -3.68 -9.97
C VAL A 48 -3.94 -4.97 -9.97
N ASN A 49 -3.42 -6.01 -9.35
CA ASN A 49 -4.08 -7.29 -9.15
C ASN A 49 -4.36 -7.51 -7.65
N TYR A 50 -5.62 -7.59 -7.29
CA TYR A 50 -6.09 -7.93 -5.95
C TYR A 50 -6.28 -9.45 -5.85
N VAL A 51 -5.23 -10.16 -5.45
CA VAL A 51 -5.15 -11.63 -5.58
C VAL A 51 -6.30 -12.33 -4.89
N ALA A 52 -6.62 -11.99 -3.64
CA ALA A 52 -7.70 -12.63 -2.89
C ALA A 52 -9.09 -12.40 -3.48
N LYS A 53 -9.29 -11.32 -4.22
CA LYS A 53 -10.58 -10.98 -4.85
C LYS A 53 -10.69 -11.45 -6.29
N ASN A 54 -9.58 -11.82 -6.90
CA ASN A 54 -9.46 -12.09 -8.33
C ASN A 54 -9.96 -10.89 -9.18
N GLU A 55 -9.59 -9.68 -8.75
CA GLU A 55 -9.98 -8.41 -9.38
C GLU A 55 -8.75 -7.66 -9.86
N THR A 56 -8.90 -6.88 -10.92
CA THR A 56 -7.84 -6.03 -11.45
C THR A 56 -8.30 -4.58 -11.58
N ALA A 57 -7.36 -3.63 -11.48
CA ALA A 57 -7.61 -2.21 -11.68
C ALA A 57 -6.43 -1.55 -12.40
N ASP A 58 -6.71 -0.43 -13.06
CA ASP A 58 -5.69 0.39 -13.76
C ASP A 58 -5.22 1.60 -12.90
N ASP A 59 -5.80 1.79 -11.71
CA ASP A 59 -5.46 2.86 -10.78
C ASP A 59 -5.21 2.28 -9.38
N ILE A 60 -4.25 2.87 -8.69
CA ILE A 60 -3.90 2.56 -7.31
C ILE A 60 -4.84 3.22 -6.30
N TYR A 61 -5.63 4.22 -6.73
CA TYR A 61 -6.56 4.96 -5.90
C TYR A 61 -8.00 4.56 -6.19
N GLN A 62 -8.70 4.06 -5.17
CA GLN A 62 -10.09 3.61 -5.24
C GLN A 62 -11.02 4.70 -4.68
N TYR A 63 -11.38 5.69 -5.50
CA TYR A 63 -12.08 6.91 -5.08
C TYR A 63 -13.48 6.69 -4.48
N ASP A 64 -14.11 5.55 -4.76
CA ASP A 64 -15.43 5.24 -4.18
C ASP A 64 -15.41 5.11 -2.66
N TYR A 65 -14.28 4.75 -2.07
CA TYR A 65 -14.10 4.72 -0.63
C TYR A 65 -14.19 6.09 0.06
N LEU A 66 -14.07 7.18 -0.68
CA LEU A 66 -14.28 8.52 -0.12
C LEU A 66 -15.74 8.79 0.29
N LYS A 67 -16.70 7.99 -0.22
CA LYS A 67 -18.13 8.08 0.06
C LYS A 67 -18.52 7.35 1.36
N ILE A 68 -17.63 6.52 1.90
CA ILE A 68 -17.87 5.74 3.11
C ILE A 68 -16.99 6.22 4.27
N ARG A 69 -17.23 5.66 5.47
CA ARG A 69 -16.49 6.04 6.68
C ARG A 69 -15.00 5.74 6.60
N ASP A 70 -14.64 4.58 6.06
CA ASP A 70 -13.25 4.15 5.87
C ASP A 70 -12.63 4.77 4.62
N LYS A 71 -12.43 6.07 4.67
CA LYS A 71 -11.90 6.85 3.55
C LYS A 71 -10.42 6.54 3.25
N TYR A 72 -9.67 5.99 4.23
CA TYR A 72 -8.27 5.62 4.03
C TYR A 72 -8.13 4.46 3.03
N SER A 73 -9.17 3.65 2.88
CA SER A 73 -9.25 2.60 1.87
C SER A 73 -9.22 3.12 0.42
N VAL A 74 -9.18 4.45 0.21
CA VAL A 74 -8.83 5.04 -1.09
C VAL A 74 -7.50 4.50 -1.62
N TYR A 75 -6.57 4.17 -0.74
CA TYR A 75 -5.35 3.49 -1.12
C TYR A 75 -5.62 2.00 -1.30
N PHE A 76 -5.51 1.50 -2.51
CA PHE A 76 -5.58 0.08 -2.87
C PHE A 76 -6.85 -0.67 -2.39
N GLY A 77 -7.95 0.02 -2.12
CA GLY A 77 -9.18 -0.63 -1.63
C GLY A 77 -9.09 -1.15 -0.20
N GLY A 78 -8.19 -0.60 0.62
CA GLY A 78 -7.99 -0.96 2.03
C GLY A 78 -7.10 -2.20 2.23
N ASN A 79 -7.29 -2.89 3.36
CA ASN A 79 -6.45 -4.04 3.70
C ASN A 79 -6.73 -5.23 2.77
N GLN A 80 -5.67 -5.71 2.15
CA GLN A 80 -5.66 -6.87 1.25
C GLN A 80 -4.59 -7.85 1.75
N SER A 81 -4.78 -9.15 1.52
CA SER A 81 -3.77 -10.16 1.86
C SER A 81 -2.53 -10.01 0.98
N LEU A 82 -2.73 -9.84 -0.33
CA LEU A 82 -1.70 -9.68 -1.33
C LEU A 82 -2.23 -8.81 -2.47
N VAL A 83 -1.43 -7.82 -2.86
CA VAL A 83 -1.66 -7.00 -4.05
C VAL A 83 -0.38 -6.96 -4.86
N GLU A 84 -0.51 -7.19 -6.15
CA GLU A 84 0.58 -7.13 -7.13
C GLU A 84 0.38 -5.91 -8.03
N VAL A 85 1.37 -5.05 -8.13
CA VAL A 85 1.32 -3.85 -8.97
C VAL A 85 2.41 -3.91 -10.03
N LYS A 86 2.00 -4.10 -11.28
CA LYS A 86 2.91 -3.95 -12.43
C LYS A 86 2.87 -2.52 -12.92
N THR A 87 4.03 -2.00 -13.25
CA THR A 87 4.23 -0.63 -13.71
C THR A 87 4.79 -0.59 -15.13
N ASP A 88 4.76 0.57 -15.77
CA ASP A 88 5.44 0.82 -17.05
C ASP A 88 6.89 1.33 -16.85
N SER A 89 7.44 1.20 -15.66
CA SER A 89 8.83 1.50 -15.35
C SER A 89 9.79 0.65 -16.21
N LYS A 90 10.86 1.28 -16.66
CA LYS A 90 11.96 0.59 -17.37
C LYS A 90 12.92 -0.13 -16.42
N SER A 91 12.70 -0.03 -15.13
CA SER A 91 13.46 -0.76 -14.12
C SER A 91 13.32 -2.27 -14.34
N LYS A 92 14.34 -3.03 -13.95
CA LYS A 92 14.27 -4.49 -13.87
C LYS A 92 14.03 -4.96 -12.43
N ARG A 93 13.98 -4.01 -11.49
CA ARG A 93 13.84 -4.32 -10.06
C ARG A 93 12.41 -4.66 -9.73
N LYS A 94 12.26 -5.60 -8.80
CA LYS A 94 11.00 -5.99 -8.20
C LYS A 94 11.09 -5.82 -6.69
N LEU A 95 10.08 -5.20 -6.09
CA LEU A 95 10.00 -4.94 -4.66
C LEU A 95 8.88 -5.79 -4.04
N LEU A 96 9.22 -6.52 -2.99
CA LEU A 96 8.23 -7.07 -2.07
C LEU A 96 8.16 -6.21 -0.82
N VAL A 97 6.96 -5.75 -0.45
CA VAL A 97 6.70 -5.02 0.79
C VAL A 97 5.90 -5.90 1.74
N VAL A 98 6.50 -6.27 2.86
CA VAL A 98 5.80 -6.94 3.97
C VAL A 98 5.35 -5.85 4.94
N GLN A 99 4.04 -5.71 5.16
CA GLN A 99 3.51 -4.46 5.67
C GLN A 99 2.30 -4.58 6.60
N ASP A 100 2.00 -3.49 7.28
CA ASP A 100 0.65 -3.17 7.77
C ASP A 100 0.02 -2.01 6.98
N SER A 101 -1.21 -1.62 7.30
CA SER A 101 -1.95 -0.59 6.56
C SER A 101 -1.31 0.81 6.56
N TYR A 102 -0.36 1.09 7.46
CA TYR A 102 0.37 2.37 7.44
C TYR A 102 1.24 2.54 6.21
N ALA A 103 1.68 1.44 5.60
CA ALA A 103 2.47 1.48 4.38
C ALA A 103 1.69 1.92 3.13
N HIS A 104 0.37 1.81 3.12
CA HIS A 104 -0.44 2.10 1.93
C HIS A 104 -0.21 3.49 1.35
N CYS A 105 -0.03 4.51 2.18
CA CYS A 105 0.26 5.86 1.70
C CYS A 105 1.70 6.06 1.22
N PHE A 106 2.61 5.13 1.54
CA PHE A 106 4.01 5.14 1.11
C PHE A 106 4.23 4.41 -0.22
N ILE A 107 3.56 3.28 -0.44
CA ILE A 107 3.73 2.44 -1.64
C ILE A 107 3.66 3.23 -2.95
N PRO A 108 2.75 4.20 -3.15
CA PRO A 108 2.68 4.99 -4.39
C PRO A 108 3.99 5.65 -4.81
N PHE A 109 4.86 5.97 -3.84
CA PHE A 109 6.15 6.60 -4.12
C PHE A 109 7.22 5.62 -4.59
N THR A 110 7.01 4.31 -4.43
CA THR A 110 7.94 3.27 -4.88
C THR A 110 7.71 2.84 -6.32
N LEU A 111 6.49 3.01 -6.83
CA LEU A 111 6.05 2.44 -8.10
C LEU A 111 6.88 2.89 -9.32
N HIS A 112 7.45 4.09 -9.26
CA HIS A 112 8.30 4.59 -10.34
C HIS A 112 9.62 3.82 -10.50
N ASP A 113 10.19 3.37 -9.38
CA ASP A 113 11.55 2.82 -9.34
C ASP A 113 11.59 1.30 -9.56
N PHE A 114 10.43 0.64 -9.59
CA PHE A 114 10.31 -0.79 -9.73
C PHE A 114 9.38 -1.16 -10.89
N LYS A 115 9.72 -2.26 -11.59
CA LYS A 115 8.87 -2.86 -12.61
C LYS A 115 7.61 -3.49 -12.00
N GLU A 116 7.76 -4.01 -10.79
CA GLU A 116 6.72 -4.70 -10.05
C GLU A 116 6.89 -4.39 -8.56
N VAL A 117 5.80 -4.07 -7.90
CA VAL A 117 5.75 -3.86 -6.46
C VAL A 117 4.60 -4.68 -5.91
N ASP A 118 4.96 -5.73 -5.18
CA ASP A 118 3.97 -6.56 -4.51
C ASP A 118 3.99 -6.24 -3.03
N PHE A 119 2.82 -6.22 -2.40
CA PHE A 119 2.75 -5.99 -0.98
C PHE A 119 1.80 -6.96 -0.30
N VAL A 120 2.26 -7.48 0.82
CA VAL A 120 1.61 -8.52 1.58
C VAL A 120 1.36 -8.08 3.02
N ASP A 121 0.14 -8.31 3.49
CA ASP A 121 -0.23 -8.14 4.89
C ASP A 121 -0.39 -9.53 5.54
N LEU A 122 0.57 -9.92 6.37
CA LEU A 122 0.64 -11.24 6.96
C LEU A 122 -0.56 -11.59 7.87
N ARG A 123 -1.30 -10.58 8.34
CA ARG A 123 -2.52 -10.80 9.13
C ARG A 123 -3.61 -11.48 8.30
N TYR A 124 -3.63 -11.22 6.99
CA TYR A 124 -4.63 -11.72 6.04
C TYR A 124 -4.07 -12.75 5.05
N TYR A 125 -2.74 -12.84 4.91
CA TYR A 125 -2.10 -13.76 4.01
C TYR A 125 -1.96 -15.13 4.66
N SER A 126 -2.47 -16.20 4.02
CA SER A 126 -2.52 -17.56 4.57
C SER A 126 -1.54 -18.53 3.94
N GLU A 127 -0.92 -18.16 2.83
CA GLU A 127 0.04 -19.00 2.12
C GLU A 127 1.47 -18.83 2.64
N SER A 128 2.41 -19.63 2.18
CA SER A 128 3.82 -19.52 2.53
C SER A 128 4.44 -18.27 1.85
N LEU A 129 4.86 -17.30 2.66
CA LEU A 129 5.57 -16.14 2.14
C LEU A 129 6.91 -16.53 1.52
N LYS A 130 7.60 -17.52 2.10
CA LYS A 130 8.86 -18.04 1.58
C LYS A 130 8.70 -18.55 0.15
N GLU A 131 7.70 -19.41 -0.09
CA GLU A 131 7.44 -19.93 -1.44
C GLU A 131 7.06 -18.81 -2.42
N TYR A 132 6.29 -17.82 -1.97
CA TYR A 132 5.93 -16.67 -2.77
C TYR A 132 7.18 -15.87 -3.17
N MET A 133 8.08 -15.62 -2.22
CA MET A 133 9.34 -14.93 -2.47
C MET A 133 10.26 -15.68 -3.43
N GLU A 134 10.40 -17.00 -3.26
CA GLU A 134 11.24 -17.84 -4.12
C GLU A 134 10.76 -17.87 -5.58
N LYS A 135 9.45 -17.77 -5.80
CA LYS A 135 8.85 -17.72 -7.16
C LYS A 135 8.91 -16.32 -7.79
N GLY A 136 8.99 -15.28 -6.97
CA GLY A 136 8.79 -13.89 -7.42
C GLY A 136 10.03 -13.21 -8.00
N ASP A 137 11.24 -13.76 -7.81
CA ASP A 137 12.52 -13.15 -8.24
C ASP A 137 12.67 -11.69 -7.77
N TYR A 138 12.33 -11.41 -6.51
CA TYR A 138 12.43 -10.09 -5.94
C TYR A 138 13.89 -9.65 -5.78
N THR A 139 14.17 -8.42 -6.19
CA THR A 139 15.50 -7.81 -6.02
C THR A 139 15.62 -7.10 -4.68
N ASP A 140 14.49 -6.70 -4.12
CA ASP A 140 14.41 -5.90 -2.90
C ASP A 140 13.24 -6.38 -2.04
N VAL A 141 13.44 -6.37 -0.71
CA VAL A 141 12.38 -6.65 0.26
C VAL A 141 12.37 -5.52 1.30
N LEU A 142 11.20 -4.99 1.57
CA LEU A 142 10.97 -3.94 2.55
C LEU A 142 9.97 -4.41 3.61
N PHE A 143 10.37 -4.35 4.88
CA PHE A 143 9.46 -4.49 6.02
C PHE A 143 9.03 -3.10 6.48
N LEU A 144 7.74 -2.80 6.41
CA LEU A 144 7.19 -1.49 6.74
C LEU A 144 5.95 -1.60 7.62
N TYR A 145 6.15 -1.39 8.90
CA TYR A 145 5.13 -1.47 9.94
C TYR A 145 5.13 -0.22 10.82
N ASN A 146 3.99 0.09 11.43
CA ASN A 146 4.01 0.97 12.57
C ASN A 146 4.61 0.24 13.79
N ALA A 147 5.29 0.98 14.67
CA ALA A 147 6.05 0.37 15.76
C ALA A 147 5.19 -0.44 16.75
N ALA A 148 4.00 0.06 17.10
CA ALA A 148 3.08 -0.64 17.98
C ALA A 148 2.52 -1.91 17.32
N GLY A 149 2.07 -1.81 16.05
CA GLY A 149 1.60 -2.95 15.28
C GLY A 149 2.67 -4.03 15.13
N PHE A 150 3.91 -3.65 14.88
CA PHE A 150 5.02 -4.60 14.79
C PHE A 150 5.25 -5.38 16.10
N ALA A 151 5.17 -4.69 17.25
CA ALA A 151 5.37 -5.32 18.56
C ALA A 151 4.23 -6.27 18.98
N GLU A 152 3.03 -6.07 18.45
CA GLU A 152 1.81 -6.82 18.82
C GLU A 152 1.38 -7.85 17.76
N ASP A 153 1.98 -7.81 16.56
CA ASP A 153 1.56 -8.64 15.43
C ASP A 153 2.12 -10.06 15.51
N ASN A 154 1.29 -10.98 15.98
CA ASN A 154 1.63 -12.41 16.04
C ASN A 154 1.76 -13.06 14.64
N SER A 155 1.30 -12.40 13.57
CA SER A 155 1.42 -12.95 12.22
C SER A 155 2.86 -12.95 11.70
N LEU A 156 3.75 -12.17 12.32
CA LEU A 156 5.18 -12.12 11.97
C LEU A 156 5.90 -13.46 12.19
N ILE A 157 5.34 -14.38 12.99
CA ILE A 157 5.86 -15.74 13.13
C ILE A 157 5.88 -16.50 11.79
N LYS A 158 5.03 -16.11 10.84
CA LYS A 158 4.98 -16.69 9.48
C LYS A 158 6.24 -16.41 8.66
N LEU A 159 7.09 -15.48 9.09
CA LEU A 159 8.37 -15.20 8.45
C LEU A 159 9.41 -16.30 8.69
N GLY A 160 9.21 -17.13 9.70
CA GLY A 160 10.12 -18.21 10.08
C GLY A 160 9.73 -19.60 9.54
N ASN A 161 8.64 -19.70 8.80
CA ASN A 161 8.09 -20.98 8.30
C ASN A 161 8.22 -21.08 6.79
#